data_1006412562a0b4264ff759481fc036a7
#
_entry.id   1006412562a0b4264ff759481fc036a7
#
_cell.length_a   1.000
_cell.length_b   1.000
_cell.length_c   1.000
_cell.angle_alpha   90.00
_cell.angle_beta   90.00
_cell.angle_gamma   90.00
#
_symmetry.space_group_name_H-M   'P 1'
#
loop_
_entity.id
_entity.type
_entity.pdbx_description
1 polymer ?
#
loop_
_entity_poly.entity_id
_entity_poly.type
_entity_poly.pdbx_seq_one_letter_code
_entity_poly.pdbx_strand_id
1 'polypeptide(L)'
;LHMTEAYLVGVISTKLESYKKIKRKDELEITVPNIGKKFVDLYIDNKKGTCYLFEFKFYSKNKAEQHPNILQEKIDEAKAQINCYKTAVEFEGKTVYSYIAIFESVNCVHFEQV
;
A
#
# COMPACT_ATOMS: atom_id res chain seq x y z
N LEU A 1 10.82 7.09 -13.94
CA LEU A 1 10.00 6.02 -14.47
C LEU A 1 8.53 6.45 -14.44
N HIS A 2 7.93 6.55 -15.61
CA HIS A 2 6.52 6.88 -15.70
C HIS A 2 5.69 5.59 -15.70
N MET A 3 5.00 5.33 -14.59
CA MET A 3 4.15 4.15 -14.48
C MET A 3 2.70 4.55 -14.68
N THR A 4 2.00 3.81 -15.54
CA THR A 4 0.56 3.96 -15.69
C THR A 4 -0.15 3.25 -14.54
N GLU A 5 -1.37 3.68 -14.22
CA GLU A 5 -2.19 3.02 -13.21
C GLU A 5 -2.39 1.53 -13.54
N ALA A 6 -2.67 1.20 -14.80
CA ALA A 6 -2.85 -0.19 -15.21
C ALA A 6 -1.59 -1.03 -14.98
N TYR A 7 -0.42 -0.47 -15.29
CA TYR A 7 0.87 -1.15 -15.05
C TYR A 7 1.07 -1.41 -13.56
N LEU A 8 0.85 -0.40 -12.72
CA LEU A 8 1.01 -0.53 -11.27
C LEU A 8 0.05 -1.56 -10.68
N VAL A 9 -1.21 -1.55 -11.11
CA VAL A 9 -2.19 -2.55 -10.69
C VAL A 9 -1.73 -3.95 -11.07
N GLY A 10 -1.17 -4.12 -12.26
CA GLY A 10 -0.62 -5.40 -12.71
C GLY A 10 0.55 -5.85 -11.84
N VAL A 11 1.47 -4.95 -11.52
CA VAL A 11 2.61 -5.25 -10.63
C VAL A 11 2.10 -5.65 -9.25
N ILE A 12 1.16 -4.91 -8.70
CA ILE A 12 0.57 -5.19 -7.39
C ILE A 12 -0.11 -6.56 -7.38
N SER A 13 -0.91 -6.87 -8.40
CA SER A 13 -1.60 -8.16 -8.51
C SER A 13 -0.62 -9.32 -8.54
N THR A 14 0.45 -9.20 -9.32
CA THR A 14 1.50 -10.21 -9.41
C THR A 14 2.19 -10.40 -8.06
N LYS A 15 2.50 -9.31 -7.37
CA LYS A 15 3.15 -9.36 -6.06
C LYS A 15 2.22 -9.92 -4.99
N LEU A 16 0.94 -9.60 -5.03
CA LEU A 16 -0.03 -10.17 -4.10
C LEU A 16 -0.13 -11.69 -4.22
N GLU A 17 -0.07 -12.23 -5.45
CA GLU A 17 0.01 -13.67 -5.64
C GLU A 17 1.27 -14.26 -5.03
N SER A 18 2.40 -13.61 -5.24
CA SER A 18 3.67 -14.02 -4.62
C SER A 18 3.58 -13.97 -3.09
N TYR A 19 2.94 -12.94 -2.54
CA TYR A 19 2.72 -12.81 -1.10
C TYR A 19 1.91 -13.97 -0.53
N LYS A 20 0.86 -14.38 -1.21
CA LYS A 20 0.04 -15.52 -0.79
C LYS A 20 0.86 -16.80 -0.71
N LYS A 21 1.86 -16.96 -1.60
CA LYS A 21 2.73 -18.14 -1.66
C LYS A 21 3.89 -18.11 -0.66
N ILE A 22 4.41 -16.91 -0.36
CA ILE A 22 5.66 -16.74 0.40
C ILE A 22 5.43 -16.49 1.88
N LYS A 23 4.20 -16.37 2.32
CA LYS A 23 3.81 -15.95 3.67
C LYS A 23 4.23 -14.51 3.95
N ARG A 24 3.47 -13.84 4.78
CA ARG A 24 3.62 -12.43 5.18
C ARG A 24 4.96 -12.06 5.83
N LYS A 25 5.97 -12.90 5.71
CA LYS A 25 7.33 -12.62 6.21
C LYS A 25 8.03 -11.53 5.43
N ASP A 26 7.51 -11.16 4.26
CA ASP A 26 8.12 -10.17 3.40
C ASP A 26 7.51 -8.77 3.52
N GLU A 27 6.58 -8.57 4.46
CA GLU A 27 6.16 -7.24 4.83
C GLU A 27 7.35 -6.50 5.41
N LEU A 28 7.69 -5.36 4.83
CA LEU A 28 8.81 -4.57 5.31
C LEU A 28 8.49 -3.99 6.68
N GLU A 29 9.28 -4.34 7.68
CA GLU A 29 9.22 -3.71 8.99
C GLU A 29 9.92 -2.36 8.93
N ILE A 30 9.24 -1.33 9.38
CA ILE A 30 9.77 0.03 9.45
C ILE A 30 9.64 0.59 10.86
N THR A 31 10.46 1.60 11.17
CA THR A 31 10.43 2.31 12.45
C THR A 31 9.96 3.73 12.22
N VAL A 32 8.78 4.06 12.69
CA VAL A 32 8.23 5.41 12.59
C VAL A 32 8.56 6.17 13.86
N PRO A 33 9.22 7.34 13.76
CA PRO A 33 9.58 8.12 14.95
C PRO A 33 8.38 8.43 15.83
N ASN A 34 8.54 8.22 17.13
CA ASN A 34 7.54 8.44 18.19
C ASN A 34 6.32 7.52 18.14
N ILE A 35 6.26 6.59 17.18
CA ILE A 35 5.14 5.65 17.04
C ILE A 35 5.60 4.21 17.24
N GLY A 36 6.75 3.85 16.64
CA GLY A 36 7.32 2.53 16.78
C GLY A 36 7.27 1.72 15.50
N LYS A 37 7.29 0.40 15.64
CA LYS A 37 7.36 -0.54 14.53
C LYS A 37 6.03 -0.61 13.79
N LYS A 38 6.10 -0.56 12.45
CA LYS A 38 4.98 -0.74 11.55
C LYS A 38 5.41 -1.63 10.40
N PHE A 39 4.44 -2.10 9.62
CA PHE A 39 4.71 -2.98 8.48
C PHE A 39 4.06 -2.40 7.23
N VAL A 40 4.87 -2.27 6.17
CA VAL A 40 4.39 -1.82 4.86
C VAL A 40 3.88 -3.05 4.10
N ASP A 41 2.69 -2.96 3.51
CA ASP A 41 2.09 -4.10 2.81
C ASP A 41 2.91 -4.55 1.60
N LEU A 42 3.43 -3.61 0.83
CA LEU A 42 4.30 -3.91 -0.30
C LEU A 42 5.35 -2.81 -0.44
N TYR A 43 6.59 -3.24 -0.62
CA TYR A 43 7.73 -2.37 -0.77
C TYR A 43 8.53 -2.77 -2.01
N ILE A 44 8.86 -1.80 -2.83
CA ILE A 44 9.71 -2.01 -4.01
C ILE A 44 10.84 -0.99 -3.94
N ASP A 45 12.09 -1.45 -4.04
CA ASP A 45 13.28 -0.61 -4.00
C ASP A 45 14.06 -0.82 -5.30
N ASN A 46 14.40 0.27 -5.99
CA ASN A 46 15.19 0.17 -7.22
C ASN A 46 16.70 0.03 -6.95
N LYS A 47 17.11 0.01 -5.68
CA LYS A 47 18.51 -0.06 -5.22
C LYS A 47 19.38 1.11 -5.70
N LYS A 48 18.75 2.21 -6.11
CA LYS A 48 19.40 3.43 -6.58
C LYS A 48 18.89 4.67 -5.83
N GLY A 49 18.33 4.47 -4.66
CA GLY A 49 17.84 5.54 -3.81
C GLY A 49 16.37 5.89 -4.00
N THR A 50 15.63 5.13 -4.81
CA THR A 50 14.18 5.32 -4.99
C THR A 50 13.42 4.10 -4.51
N CYS A 51 12.38 4.32 -3.74
CA CYS A 51 11.51 3.24 -3.29
C CYS A 51 10.03 3.59 -3.45
N TYR A 52 9.23 2.56 -3.48
CA TYR A 52 7.79 2.62 -3.71
C TYR A 52 7.09 1.88 -2.59
N LEU A 53 6.17 2.55 -1.92
CA LEU A 53 5.38 1.99 -0.82
C LEU A 53 3.94 1.83 -1.26
N PHE A 54 3.33 0.72 -0.88
CA PHE A 54 1.93 0.45 -1.19
C PHE A 54 1.20 0.05 0.08
N GLU A 55 0.05 0.66 0.31
CA GLU A 55 -0.87 0.30 1.38
C GLU A 55 -2.16 -0.22 0.77
N PHE A 56 -2.61 -1.39 1.22
CA PHE A 56 -3.79 -2.06 0.69
C PHE A 56 -4.90 -2.07 1.72
N LYS A 57 -6.11 -1.83 1.27
CA LYS A 57 -7.32 -2.02 2.06
C LYS A 57 -8.31 -2.87 1.29
N PHE A 58 -9.07 -3.66 2.02
CA PHE A 58 -10.02 -4.61 1.44
C PHE A 58 -11.35 -4.50 2.17
N TYR A 59 -12.43 -4.66 1.43
CA TYR A 59 -13.74 -4.86 2.00
C TYR A 59 -14.57 -5.75 1.09
N SER A 60 -15.59 -6.39 1.64
CA SER A 60 -16.46 -7.27 0.87
C SER A 60 -17.57 -6.47 0.20
N LYS A 61 -18.15 -7.04 -0.86
CA LYS A 61 -19.30 -6.46 -1.53
C LYS A 61 -20.49 -6.33 -0.57
N ASN A 62 -20.69 -7.31 0.30
CA ASN A 62 -21.75 -7.26 1.32
C ASN A 62 -21.55 -6.10 2.28
N LYS A 63 -20.30 -5.82 2.67
CA LYS A 63 -19.98 -4.69 3.52
C LYS A 63 -20.32 -3.37 2.84
N ALA A 64 -20.06 -3.27 1.54
CA ALA A 64 -20.37 -2.08 0.75
C ALA A 64 -21.88 -1.80 0.71
N GLU A 65 -22.70 -2.85 0.61
CA GLU A 65 -24.15 -2.73 0.60
C GLU A 65 -24.71 -2.22 1.94
N GLN A 66 -24.11 -2.65 3.04
CA GLN A 66 -24.54 -2.27 4.39
C GLN A 66 -23.94 -0.95 4.85
N HIS A 67 -22.85 -0.52 4.24
CA HIS A 67 -22.07 0.64 4.67
C HIS A 67 -21.62 1.45 3.45
N PRO A 68 -22.51 2.35 2.93
CA PRO A 68 -22.25 3.05 1.67
C PRO A 68 -20.97 3.87 1.62
N ASN A 69 -20.48 4.32 2.78
CA ASN A 69 -19.27 5.16 2.86
C ASN A 69 -17.98 4.35 3.05
N ILE A 70 -18.04 3.02 2.94
CA ILE A 70 -16.88 2.17 3.27
C ILE A 70 -15.67 2.48 2.36
N LEU A 71 -15.89 2.74 1.09
CA LEU A 71 -14.79 3.07 0.18
C LEU A 71 -14.04 4.31 0.65
N GLN A 72 -14.76 5.40 0.95
CA GLN A 72 -14.13 6.63 1.40
C GLN A 72 -13.41 6.44 2.74
N GLU A 73 -13.99 5.68 3.65
CA GLU A 73 -13.34 5.38 4.92
C GLU A 73 -12.03 4.62 4.72
N LYS A 74 -12.02 3.64 3.81
CA LYS A 74 -10.80 2.88 3.50
C LYS A 74 -9.74 3.75 2.83
N ILE A 75 -10.15 4.66 1.95
CA ILE A 75 -9.24 5.63 1.34
C ILE A 75 -8.61 6.50 2.44
N ASP A 76 -9.39 7.05 3.34
CA ASP A 76 -8.90 7.91 4.41
C ASP A 76 -7.96 7.17 5.35
N GLU A 77 -8.30 5.94 5.73
CA GLU A 77 -7.44 5.10 6.56
C GLU A 77 -6.10 4.82 5.87
N ALA A 78 -6.13 4.43 4.61
CA ALA A 78 -4.93 4.10 3.85
C ALA A 78 -4.03 5.32 3.68
N LYS A 79 -4.59 6.48 3.37
CA LYS A 79 -3.83 7.73 3.25
C LYS A 79 -3.16 8.11 4.56
N ALA A 80 -3.88 8.02 5.67
CA ALA A 80 -3.32 8.34 6.98
C ALA A 80 -2.16 7.40 7.32
N GLN A 81 -2.32 6.10 7.07
CA GLN A 81 -1.28 5.13 7.34
C GLN A 81 -0.04 5.35 6.48
N ILE A 82 -0.21 5.50 5.16
CA ILE A 82 0.95 5.63 4.27
C ILE A 82 1.69 6.95 4.47
N ASN A 83 0.97 8.03 4.79
CA ASN A 83 1.60 9.31 5.13
C ASN A 83 2.46 9.19 6.39
N CYS A 84 2.00 8.39 7.35
CA CYS A 84 2.78 8.07 8.55
C CYS A 84 4.02 7.25 8.18
N TYR A 85 3.87 6.20 7.38
CA TYR A 85 4.94 5.27 7.02
C TYR A 85 6.06 5.92 6.23
N LYS A 86 5.75 6.94 5.40
CA LYS A 86 6.76 7.68 4.65
C LYS A 86 7.81 8.35 5.54
N THR A 87 7.49 8.59 6.81
CA THR A 87 8.40 9.23 7.75
C THR A 87 9.36 8.27 8.45
N ALA A 88 9.31 6.98 8.11
CA ALA A 88 10.14 5.98 8.74
C ALA A 88 11.63 6.27 8.56
N VAL A 89 12.42 5.91 9.57
CA VAL A 89 13.87 6.16 9.55
C VAL A 89 14.57 5.38 8.44
N GLU A 90 14.02 4.22 8.05
CA GLU A 90 14.56 3.39 6.98
C GLU A 90 14.54 4.07 5.61
N PHE A 91 13.72 5.11 5.45
CA PHE A 91 13.59 5.83 4.18
C PHE A 91 14.36 7.15 4.15
N GLU A 92 15.10 7.47 5.19
CA GLU A 92 15.92 8.69 5.21
C GLU A 92 16.93 8.69 4.05
N GLY A 93 17.00 9.80 3.34
CA GLY A 93 17.89 9.95 2.20
C GLY A 93 17.41 9.28 0.91
N LYS A 94 16.23 8.67 0.92
CA LYS A 94 15.64 8.02 -0.26
C LYS A 94 14.53 8.89 -0.85
N THR A 95 14.33 8.76 -2.16
CA THR A 95 13.14 9.29 -2.81
C THR A 95 12.03 8.26 -2.64
N VAL A 96 10.92 8.66 -2.02
CA VAL A 96 9.83 7.76 -1.70
C VAL A 96 8.58 8.14 -2.48
N TYR A 97 8.07 7.19 -3.25
CA TYR A 97 6.75 7.30 -3.88
C TYR A 97 5.79 6.36 -3.15
N SER A 98 4.61 6.84 -2.84
CA SER A 98 3.65 6.05 -2.08
C SER A 98 2.30 5.99 -2.77
N TYR A 99 1.63 4.85 -2.63
CA TYR A 99 0.38 4.55 -3.31
C TYR A 99 -0.56 3.83 -2.36
N ILE A 100 -1.84 4.07 -2.53
CA ILE A 100 -2.87 3.28 -1.88
C ILE A 100 -3.68 2.53 -2.92
N ALA A 101 -4.13 1.33 -2.58
CA ALA A 101 -5.01 0.53 -3.43
C ALA A 101 -6.12 -0.06 -2.56
N ILE A 102 -7.35 0.19 -2.96
CA ILE A 102 -8.53 -0.28 -2.24
C ILE A 102 -9.23 -1.32 -3.09
N PHE A 103 -9.55 -2.46 -2.49
CA PHE A 103 -10.17 -3.59 -3.16
C PHE A 103 -11.56 -3.86 -2.59
N GLU A 104 -12.54 -3.91 -3.47
CA GLU A 104 -13.83 -4.49 -3.16
C GLU A 104 -13.78 -5.94 -3.63
N SER A 105 -13.76 -6.86 -2.68
CA SER A 105 -13.48 -8.27 -2.94
C SER A 105 -12.18 -8.43 -3.73
N VAL A 106 -12.21 -8.86 -4.99
CA VAL A 106 -11.01 -9.05 -5.82
C VAL A 106 -10.74 -7.88 -6.76
N ASN A 107 -11.62 -6.89 -6.81
CA ASN A 107 -11.52 -5.79 -7.76
C ASN A 107 -10.87 -4.57 -7.13
N CYS A 108 -9.86 -4.02 -7.78
CA CYS A 108 -9.30 -2.74 -7.38
C CYS A 108 -10.26 -1.62 -7.79
N VAL A 109 -10.88 -0.99 -6.80
CA VAL A 109 -11.87 0.06 -7.02
C VAL A 109 -11.31 1.47 -6.85
N HIS A 110 -10.12 1.59 -6.27
CA HIS A 110 -9.44 2.87 -6.11
C HIS A 110 -7.93 2.63 -6.06
N PHE A 111 -7.19 3.41 -6.84
CA PHE A 111 -5.74 3.41 -6.85
C PHE A 111 -5.27 4.85 -6.94
N GLU A 112 -4.42 5.27 -6.01
CA GLU A 112 -4.02 6.67 -5.91
C GLU A 112 -2.57 6.78 -5.43
N GLN A 113 -1.82 7.70 -6.04
CA GLN A 113 -0.55 8.14 -5.48
C GLN A 113 -0.81 9.15 -4.37
N VAL A 114 -0.14 8.96 -3.27
CA VAL A 114 -0.33 9.81 -2.09
C VAL A 114 0.93 10.61 -1.78
#